data_3b0d726f9f37b06325f8a803cfeb723c
#
_entry.id   3b0d726f9f37b06325f8a803cfeb723c
#
_cell.length_a   1.000
_cell.length_b   1.000
_cell.length_c   1.000
_cell.angle_alpha   90.00
_cell.angle_beta   90.00
_cell.angle_gamma   90.00
#
_symmetry.space_group_name_H-M   'P 1'
#
loop_
_entity.id
_entity.type
_entity.pdbx_description
1 polymer ?
#
loop_
_entity_poly.entity_id
_entity_poly.type
_entity_poly.pdbx_seq_one_letter_code
_entity_poly.pdbx_strand_id
1 'polypeptide(L)'
;MIKYIDMETYPRRSHFEYFGSLAYPYVGFTANVDVTNPIRFAKERGASTFLAILYVAVKAANAVPELRQRIVDGKIAEYDYCNIGYTVALPDKTFCNCYTESRMSIEEFFVDAKARQEEAMKHPGFVNPDEDETGLIFASCIPWLAFTQCIQPAPIPADCNPRIVFGKYIKEGERTLMPLHIQCNHALVDGYHLSEFYRIFQELADEL
;
A
#
# COMPACT_ATOMS: atom_id res chain seq x y z
N MET A 1 8.17 -4.35 -16.21
CA MET A 1 7.64 -4.07 -17.59
C MET A 1 6.35 -3.27 -17.44
N ILE A 2 6.05 -2.37 -18.37
CA ILE A 2 4.81 -1.56 -18.36
C ILE A 2 4.02 -1.93 -19.61
N LYS A 3 2.71 -2.18 -19.45
CA LYS A 3 1.76 -2.44 -20.53
C LYS A 3 0.73 -1.30 -20.58
N TYR A 4 0.53 -0.67 -21.73
CA TYR A 4 -0.54 0.31 -21.90
C TYR A 4 -1.86 -0.38 -22.21
N ILE A 5 -2.93 0.03 -21.53
CA ILE A 5 -4.28 -0.48 -21.76
C ILE A 5 -4.88 0.19 -23.00
N ASP A 6 -5.47 -0.63 -23.87
CA ASP A 6 -6.22 -0.14 -25.02
C ASP A 6 -7.57 0.43 -24.55
N MET A 7 -7.73 1.74 -24.69
CA MET A 7 -8.93 2.46 -24.26
C MET A 7 -10.17 2.17 -25.13
N GLU A 8 -10.00 1.62 -26.34
CA GLU A 8 -11.15 1.23 -27.18
C GLU A 8 -11.86 0.00 -26.65
N THR A 9 -11.11 -0.90 -26.02
CA THR A 9 -11.61 -2.16 -25.44
C THR A 9 -11.73 -2.13 -23.92
N TYR A 10 -11.33 -1.03 -23.26
CA TYR A 10 -11.32 -0.94 -21.81
C TYR A 10 -12.73 -0.87 -21.21
N PRO A 11 -13.17 -1.87 -20.43
CA PRO A 11 -14.55 -1.96 -19.94
C PRO A 11 -14.97 -0.79 -19.04
N ARG A 12 -13.99 -0.14 -18.37
CA ARG A 12 -14.23 0.95 -17.44
C ARG A 12 -13.94 2.34 -18.07
N ARG A 13 -13.94 2.45 -19.38
CA ARG A 13 -13.66 3.72 -20.08
C ARG A 13 -14.53 4.88 -19.60
N SER A 14 -15.83 4.70 -19.47
CA SER A 14 -16.75 5.74 -19.00
C SER A 14 -16.48 6.15 -17.54
N HIS A 15 -16.08 5.20 -16.67
CA HIS A 15 -15.67 5.49 -15.30
C HIS A 15 -14.35 6.27 -15.28
N PHE A 16 -13.39 5.87 -16.10
CA PHE A 16 -12.11 6.54 -16.25
C PHE A 16 -12.30 8.01 -16.68
N GLU A 17 -13.11 8.26 -17.69
CA GLU A 17 -13.41 9.60 -18.20
C GLU A 17 -14.16 10.46 -17.15
N TYR A 18 -15.17 9.89 -16.48
CA TYR A 18 -15.96 10.60 -15.48
C TYR A 18 -15.15 10.93 -14.22
N PHE A 19 -14.56 9.94 -13.57
CA PHE A 19 -13.81 10.18 -12.33
C PHE A 19 -12.50 10.94 -12.57
N GLY A 20 -11.87 10.73 -13.73
CA GLY A 20 -10.67 11.49 -14.13
C GLY A 20 -10.92 12.99 -14.32
N SER A 21 -12.18 13.41 -14.52
CA SER A 21 -12.56 14.83 -14.62
C SER A 21 -12.73 15.52 -13.24
N LEU A 22 -12.76 14.77 -12.15
CA LEU A 22 -12.97 15.32 -10.81
C LEU A 22 -11.68 15.94 -10.26
N ALA A 23 -11.82 17.02 -9.49
CA ALA A 23 -10.69 17.68 -8.83
C ALA A 23 -10.08 16.81 -7.71
N TYR A 24 -10.85 15.92 -7.10
CA TYR A 24 -10.44 14.99 -6.04
C TYR A 24 -11.00 13.60 -6.33
N PRO A 25 -10.38 12.84 -7.26
CA PRO A 25 -10.91 11.57 -7.75
C PRO A 25 -10.46 10.38 -6.88
N TYR A 26 -10.62 10.44 -5.58
CA TYR A 26 -10.19 9.36 -4.70
C TYR A 26 -11.37 8.63 -4.07
N VAL A 27 -11.21 7.32 -3.96
CA VAL A 27 -12.07 6.39 -3.23
C VAL A 27 -11.23 5.60 -2.24
N GLY A 28 -11.76 5.33 -1.07
CA GLY A 28 -11.06 4.54 -0.07
C GLY A 28 -12.00 4.00 1.00
N PHE A 29 -11.61 2.89 1.60
CA PHE A 29 -12.32 2.25 2.70
C PHE A 29 -11.37 1.94 3.84
N THR A 30 -11.91 1.86 5.04
CA THR A 30 -11.24 1.31 6.21
C THR A 30 -12.01 0.08 6.68
N ALA A 31 -11.32 -1.05 6.83
CA ALA A 31 -11.87 -2.26 7.40
C ALA A 31 -10.92 -2.82 8.45
N ASN A 32 -11.45 -3.54 9.44
CA ASN A 32 -10.63 -4.31 10.35
C ASN A 32 -10.24 -5.63 9.69
N VAL A 33 -8.94 -5.92 9.69
CA VAL A 33 -8.37 -7.18 9.19
C VAL A 33 -7.75 -7.97 10.35
N ASP A 34 -7.75 -9.29 10.25
CA ASP A 34 -7.10 -10.15 11.23
C ASP A 34 -5.61 -10.27 10.90
N VAL A 35 -4.76 -9.83 11.81
CA VAL A 35 -3.30 -9.86 11.70
C VAL A 35 -2.64 -10.78 12.73
N THR A 36 -3.41 -11.71 13.31
CA THR A 36 -2.95 -12.64 14.34
C THR A 36 -1.77 -13.47 13.82
N ASN A 37 -1.92 -14.07 12.64
CA ASN A 37 -0.89 -14.92 12.06
C ASN A 37 0.36 -14.13 11.61
N PRO A 38 0.27 -13.00 10.87
CA PRO A 38 1.43 -12.17 10.56
C PRO A 38 2.23 -11.74 11.79
N ILE A 39 1.54 -11.39 12.90
CA ILE A 39 2.19 -11.02 14.15
C ILE A 39 2.89 -12.22 14.78
N ARG A 40 2.25 -13.39 14.81
CA ARG A 40 2.84 -14.64 15.32
C ARG A 40 4.07 -15.01 14.50
N PHE A 41 3.94 -15.06 13.17
CA PHE A 41 5.01 -15.38 12.24
C PHE A 41 6.26 -14.52 12.45
N ALA A 42 6.07 -13.20 12.55
CA ALA A 42 7.17 -12.27 12.78
C ALA A 42 7.83 -12.49 14.16
N LYS A 43 7.05 -12.68 15.22
CA LYS A 43 7.57 -12.90 16.58
C LYS A 43 8.39 -14.18 16.68
N GLU A 44 7.93 -15.28 16.11
CA GLU A 44 8.66 -16.57 16.10
C GLU A 44 10.03 -16.46 15.40
N ARG A 45 10.19 -15.50 14.49
CA ARG A 45 11.43 -15.24 13.75
C ARG A 45 12.25 -14.06 14.30
N GLY A 46 11.80 -13.41 15.36
CA GLY A 46 12.44 -12.21 15.90
C GLY A 46 12.41 -11.03 14.91
N ALA A 47 11.44 -11.03 13.97
CA ALA A 47 11.27 -10.04 12.94
C ALA A 47 10.26 -8.95 13.31
N SER A 48 10.21 -7.88 12.53
CA SER A 48 9.26 -6.79 12.71
C SER A 48 7.84 -7.19 12.30
N THR A 49 6.87 -7.06 13.21
CA THR A 49 5.45 -7.28 12.92
C THR A 49 4.93 -6.30 11.88
N PHE A 50 5.43 -5.06 11.88
CA PHE A 50 5.10 -4.07 10.86
C PHE A 50 5.53 -4.54 9.47
N LEU A 51 6.76 -5.04 9.32
CA LEU A 51 7.28 -5.52 8.03
C LEU A 51 6.53 -6.76 7.54
N ALA A 52 6.10 -7.67 8.43
CA ALA A 52 5.29 -8.82 8.03
C ALA A 52 3.93 -8.38 7.45
N ILE A 53 3.25 -7.45 8.12
CA ILE A 53 1.98 -6.89 7.65
C ILE A 53 2.16 -6.08 6.36
N LEU A 54 3.23 -5.28 6.27
CA LEU A 54 3.58 -4.51 5.08
C LEU A 54 3.81 -5.43 3.87
N TYR A 55 4.51 -6.55 4.06
CA TYR A 55 4.72 -7.55 3.02
C TYR A 55 3.40 -8.14 2.50
N VAL A 56 2.51 -8.55 3.41
CA VAL A 56 1.17 -9.05 3.05
C VAL A 56 0.40 -7.99 2.26
N ALA A 57 0.41 -6.73 2.72
CA ALA A 57 -0.32 -5.66 2.08
C ALA A 57 0.16 -5.36 0.66
N VAL A 58 1.50 -5.30 0.44
CA VAL A 58 2.03 -5.05 -0.90
C VAL A 58 1.81 -6.23 -1.84
N LYS A 59 1.86 -7.47 -1.34
CA LYS A 59 1.51 -8.66 -2.14
C LYS A 59 0.04 -8.66 -2.52
N ALA A 60 -0.86 -8.36 -1.59
CA ALA A 60 -2.30 -8.24 -1.86
C ALA A 60 -2.60 -7.15 -2.89
N ALA A 61 -1.98 -5.98 -2.76
CA ALA A 61 -2.15 -4.90 -3.72
C ALA A 61 -1.64 -5.27 -5.13
N ASN A 62 -0.50 -5.96 -5.22
CA ASN A 62 0.03 -6.42 -6.50
C ASN A 62 -0.81 -7.55 -7.15
N ALA A 63 -1.61 -8.26 -6.37
CA ALA A 63 -2.51 -9.29 -6.89
C ALA A 63 -3.76 -8.71 -7.58
N VAL A 64 -4.09 -7.44 -7.34
CA VAL A 64 -5.20 -6.72 -7.99
C VAL A 64 -4.63 -5.86 -9.13
N PRO A 65 -4.89 -6.18 -10.41
CA PRO A 65 -4.29 -5.48 -11.55
C PRO A 65 -4.53 -3.97 -11.54
N GLU A 66 -5.72 -3.52 -11.15
CA GLU A 66 -6.11 -2.11 -11.12
C GLU A 66 -5.30 -1.30 -10.09
N LEU A 67 -4.80 -1.93 -9.03
CA LEU A 67 -3.91 -1.29 -8.05
C LEU A 67 -2.48 -1.11 -8.58
N ARG A 68 -2.15 -1.77 -9.69
CA ARG A 68 -0.87 -1.58 -10.42
C ARG A 68 -1.00 -0.63 -11.61
N GLN A 69 -2.18 -0.06 -11.83
CA GLN A 69 -2.41 0.88 -12.92
C GLN A 69 -2.07 2.32 -12.52
N ARG A 70 -1.56 3.08 -13.46
CA ARG A 70 -1.24 4.52 -13.34
C ARG A 70 -1.75 5.27 -14.56
N ILE A 71 -2.04 6.54 -14.39
CA ILE A 71 -2.37 7.43 -15.50
C ILE A 71 -1.09 8.15 -15.89
N VAL A 72 -0.58 7.85 -17.09
CA VAL A 72 0.63 8.44 -17.67
C VAL A 72 0.26 9.03 -19.02
N ASP A 73 0.44 10.34 -19.18
CA ASP A 73 0.09 11.07 -20.42
C ASP A 73 -1.36 10.79 -20.89
N GLY A 74 -2.29 10.73 -19.95
CA GLY A 74 -3.71 10.48 -20.23
C GLY A 74 -4.06 9.04 -20.64
N LYS A 75 -3.10 8.11 -20.56
CA LYS A 75 -3.28 6.68 -20.83
C LYS A 75 -3.14 5.86 -19.57
N ILE A 76 -3.76 4.70 -19.54
CA ILE A 76 -3.59 3.74 -18.43
C ILE A 76 -2.37 2.88 -18.72
N ALA A 77 -1.36 3.00 -17.85
CA ALA A 77 -0.15 2.18 -17.83
C ALA A 77 -0.29 1.15 -16.69
N GLU A 78 -0.26 -0.14 -16.99
CA GLU A 78 -0.27 -1.23 -16.02
C GLU A 78 1.16 -1.73 -15.81
N TYR A 79 1.63 -1.65 -14.57
CA TYR A 79 2.92 -2.20 -14.15
C TYR A 79 2.79 -3.71 -13.90
N ASP A 80 3.80 -4.49 -14.25
CA ASP A 80 3.83 -5.92 -13.92
C ASP A 80 3.98 -6.16 -12.41
N TYR A 81 4.58 -5.19 -11.70
CA TYR A 81 4.72 -5.19 -10.25
C TYR A 81 5.00 -3.76 -9.74
N CYS A 82 4.49 -3.44 -8.53
CA CYS A 82 4.75 -2.19 -7.83
C CYS A 82 5.50 -2.45 -6.53
N ASN A 83 6.58 -1.71 -6.30
CA ASN A 83 7.32 -1.73 -5.05
C ASN A 83 6.60 -0.93 -3.96
N ILE A 84 7.14 -0.90 -2.75
CA ILE A 84 6.54 -0.23 -1.59
C ILE A 84 7.41 0.92 -1.10
N GLY A 85 6.80 2.11 -1.02
CA GLY A 85 7.32 3.25 -0.29
C GLY A 85 6.55 3.39 1.04
N TYR A 86 7.25 3.58 2.15
CA TYR A 86 6.59 3.66 3.45
C TYR A 86 7.30 4.59 4.42
N THR A 87 6.59 5.04 5.44
CA THR A 87 7.12 5.96 6.44
C THR A 87 7.85 5.22 7.56
N VAL A 88 8.99 5.77 7.98
CA VAL A 88 9.80 5.32 9.13
C VAL A 88 9.86 6.44 10.16
N ALA A 89 9.46 6.14 11.40
CA ALA A 89 9.48 7.10 12.49
C ALA A 89 10.91 7.43 12.92
N LEU A 90 11.16 8.69 13.21
CA LEU A 90 12.45 9.20 13.71
C LEU A 90 12.37 9.50 15.22
N PRO A 91 13.53 9.55 15.91
CA PRO A 91 13.57 9.78 17.37
C PRO A 91 12.98 11.13 17.81
N ASP A 92 12.99 12.14 16.94
CA ASP A 92 12.44 13.47 17.19
C ASP A 92 10.92 13.56 16.99
N LYS A 93 10.23 12.42 16.79
CA LYS A 93 8.78 12.28 16.51
C LYS A 93 8.37 12.76 15.12
N THR A 94 9.30 13.00 14.23
CA THR A 94 9.05 13.15 12.80
C THR A 94 9.17 11.81 12.08
N PHE A 95 9.15 11.78 10.76
CA PHE A 95 9.33 10.57 9.96
C PHE A 95 10.05 10.89 8.65
N CYS A 96 10.60 9.87 8.03
CA CYS A 96 11.14 9.92 6.67
C CYS A 96 10.52 8.82 5.82
N ASN A 97 10.70 8.90 4.50
CA ASN A 97 10.31 7.85 3.59
C ASN A 97 11.42 6.80 3.46
N CYS A 98 10.99 5.56 3.28
CA CYS A 98 11.84 4.40 2.99
C CYS A 98 11.22 3.63 1.83
N TYR A 99 12.04 3.08 0.96
CA TYR A 99 11.63 2.35 -0.24
C TYR A 99 12.24 0.96 -0.20
N THR A 100 11.45 -0.05 -0.54
CA THR A 100 11.89 -1.45 -0.50
C THR A 100 11.33 -2.19 -1.70
N GLU A 101 12.14 -2.97 -2.37
CA GLU A 101 11.66 -3.93 -3.35
C GLU A 101 10.87 -5.03 -2.63
N SER A 102 9.75 -5.44 -3.23
CA SER A 102 8.83 -6.39 -2.59
C SER A 102 8.57 -7.65 -3.44
N ARG A 103 9.25 -7.78 -4.60
CA ARG A 103 9.16 -8.96 -5.48
C ARG A 103 10.17 -10.04 -5.06
N MET A 104 10.18 -10.39 -3.78
CA MET A 104 11.08 -11.37 -3.19
C MET A 104 10.35 -12.20 -2.13
N SER A 105 11.01 -13.17 -1.50
CA SER A 105 10.50 -13.91 -0.34
C SER A 105 10.36 -12.99 0.87
N ILE A 106 9.56 -13.41 1.86
CA ILE A 106 9.35 -12.61 3.08
C ILE A 106 10.63 -12.50 3.91
N GLU A 107 11.46 -13.54 3.91
CA GLU A 107 12.74 -13.56 4.60
C GLU A 107 13.73 -12.55 3.99
N GLU A 108 13.86 -12.54 2.66
CA GLU A 108 14.67 -11.56 1.94
C GLU A 108 14.15 -10.14 2.16
N PHE A 109 12.82 -9.97 2.14
CA PHE A 109 12.18 -8.68 2.40
C PHE A 109 12.50 -8.13 3.79
N PHE A 110 12.52 -8.98 4.83
CA PHE A 110 12.90 -8.54 6.17
C PHE A 110 14.34 -8.02 6.25
N VAL A 111 15.26 -8.69 5.57
CA VAL A 111 16.67 -8.30 5.53
C VAL A 111 16.86 -6.98 4.78
N ASP A 112 16.31 -6.89 3.57
CA ASP A 112 16.43 -5.70 2.71
C ASP A 112 15.73 -4.49 3.36
N ALA A 113 14.48 -4.65 3.80
CA ALA A 113 13.72 -3.57 4.41
C ALA A 113 14.40 -3.01 5.68
N LYS A 114 14.98 -3.88 6.52
CA LYS A 114 15.72 -3.45 7.71
C LYS A 114 16.95 -2.62 7.33
N ALA A 115 17.74 -3.06 6.37
CA ALA A 115 18.91 -2.34 5.90
C ALA A 115 18.53 -0.96 5.31
N ARG A 116 17.46 -0.92 4.52
CA ARG A 116 16.96 0.34 3.94
C ARG A 116 16.38 1.29 5.00
N GLN A 117 15.72 0.78 6.04
CA GLN A 117 15.27 1.60 7.17
C GLN A 117 16.45 2.22 7.92
N GLU A 118 17.50 1.45 8.19
CA GLU A 118 18.71 1.94 8.84
C GLU A 118 19.39 3.05 8.01
N GLU A 119 19.41 2.90 6.69
CA GLU A 119 19.97 3.91 5.80
C GLU A 119 19.07 5.17 5.71
N ALA A 120 17.77 5.00 5.56
CA ALA A 120 16.81 6.12 5.55
C ALA A 120 16.86 6.94 6.85
N MET A 121 17.08 6.31 8.00
CA MET A 121 17.25 7.02 9.27
C MET A 121 18.56 7.81 9.39
N LYS A 122 19.62 7.39 8.68
CA LYS A 122 20.89 8.16 8.63
C LYS A 122 20.77 9.39 7.73
N HIS A 123 19.99 9.27 6.66
CA HIS A 123 19.79 10.30 5.65
C HIS A 123 18.29 10.59 5.45
N PRO A 124 17.60 11.15 6.47
CA PRO A 124 16.16 11.31 6.43
C PRO A 124 15.72 12.28 5.33
N GLY A 125 14.71 11.86 4.54
CA GLY A 125 14.14 12.64 3.45
C GLY A 125 12.78 12.13 3.04
N PHE A 126 12.09 12.85 2.15
CA PHE A 126 10.79 12.48 1.60
C PHE A 126 10.87 11.99 0.16
N VAL A 127 11.93 12.32 -0.55
CA VAL A 127 12.12 11.98 -1.96
C VAL A 127 13.43 11.20 -2.09
N ASN A 128 13.36 10.08 -2.81
CA ASN A 128 14.55 9.37 -3.25
C ASN A 128 14.69 9.60 -4.76
N PRO A 129 15.72 10.33 -5.23
CA PRO A 129 15.88 10.64 -6.65
C PRO A 129 16.16 9.40 -7.52
N ASP A 130 16.54 8.29 -6.92
CA ASP A 130 16.84 7.03 -7.61
C ASP A 130 15.62 6.11 -7.75
N GLU A 131 14.45 6.49 -7.20
CA GLU A 131 13.23 5.69 -7.23
C GLU A 131 12.19 6.27 -8.20
N ASP A 132 11.62 5.38 -9.03
CA ASP A 132 10.42 5.71 -9.81
C ASP A 132 9.18 5.68 -8.89
N GLU A 133 8.83 6.83 -8.34
CA GLU A 133 7.68 6.95 -7.44
C GLU A 133 6.35 6.56 -8.11
N THR A 134 6.24 6.62 -9.43
CA THR A 134 5.01 6.22 -10.14
C THR A 134 4.76 4.72 -10.02
N GLY A 135 5.81 3.92 -9.94
CA GLY A 135 5.77 2.47 -9.72
C GLY A 135 5.56 2.04 -8.27
N LEU A 136 5.26 2.97 -7.34
CA LEU A 136 5.14 2.64 -5.92
C LEU A 136 3.68 2.48 -5.44
N ILE A 137 3.52 1.68 -4.40
CA ILE A 137 2.39 1.71 -3.46
C ILE A 137 2.91 2.39 -2.21
N PHE A 138 2.16 3.36 -1.65
CA PHE A 138 2.58 4.04 -0.44
C PHE A 138 1.93 3.43 0.81
N ALA A 139 2.69 3.33 1.89
CA ALA A 139 2.17 2.84 3.17
C ALA A 139 2.63 3.71 4.34
N SER A 140 1.78 3.79 5.37
CA SER A 140 2.08 4.46 6.62
C SER A 140 1.49 3.68 7.80
N CYS A 141 2.02 3.91 9.00
CA CYS A 141 1.50 3.27 10.21
C CYS A 141 1.22 4.31 11.30
N ILE A 142 0.03 4.25 11.88
CA ILE A 142 -0.42 5.07 13.00
C ILE A 142 -0.70 4.13 14.20
N PRO A 143 0.34 3.62 14.89
CA PRO A 143 0.18 2.56 15.88
C PRO A 143 -0.47 3.05 17.20
N TRP A 144 -0.72 4.34 17.32
CA TRP A 144 -1.32 4.95 18.52
C TRP A 144 -2.84 4.99 18.49
N LEU A 145 -3.46 4.89 17.29
CA LEU A 145 -4.90 5.09 17.11
C LEU A 145 -5.54 3.94 16.32
N ALA A 146 -6.59 3.36 16.89
CA ALA A 146 -7.52 2.49 16.16
C ALA A 146 -8.59 3.40 15.51
N PHE A 147 -8.36 3.76 14.26
CA PHE A 147 -9.25 4.64 13.52
C PHE A 147 -10.30 3.86 12.72
N THR A 148 -11.42 4.51 12.41
CA THR A 148 -12.49 3.96 11.58
C THR A 148 -12.54 4.60 10.19
N GLN A 149 -11.79 5.69 10.00
CA GLN A 149 -11.65 6.41 8.74
C GLN A 149 -10.29 7.12 8.72
N CYS A 150 -9.73 7.29 7.52
CA CYS A 150 -8.51 8.04 7.31
C CYS A 150 -8.65 8.88 6.03
N ILE A 151 -8.04 10.06 6.04
CA ILE A 151 -7.87 10.92 4.86
C ILE A 151 -6.39 11.06 4.62
N GLN A 152 -5.95 10.72 3.42
CA GLN A 152 -4.56 10.82 3.01
C GLN A 152 -4.31 12.13 2.27
N PRO A 153 -3.16 12.80 2.49
CA PRO A 153 -2.75 13.88 1.63
C PRO A 153 -2.59 13.39 0.19
N ALA A 154 -2.99 14.21 -0.75
CA ALA A 154 -2.88 13.92 -2.17
C ALA A 154 -2.38 15.16 -2.91
N PRO A 155 -1.56 15.00 -3.96
CA PRO A 155 -1.06 16.12 -4.74
C PRO A 155 -2.14 16.71 -5.64
N ILE A 156 -1.85 17.90 -6.17
CA ILE A 156 -2.62 18.54 -7.24
C ILE A 156 -1.64 18.81 -8.39
N PRO A 157 -1.89 18.26 -9.59
CA PRO A 157 -2.99 17.37 -9.98
C PRO A 157 -2.95 16.03 -9.23
N ALA A 158 -4.10 15.34 -9.18
CA ALA A 158 -4.27 14.06 -8.50
C ALA A 158 -3.36 12.98 -9.11
N ASP A 159 -2.67 12.24 -8.27
CA ASP A 159 -1.88 11.07 -8.66
C ASP A 159 -2.71 9.77 -8.65
N CYS A 160 -2.05 8.63 -8.89
CA CYS A 160 -2.70 7.32 -8.98
C CYS A 160 -2.12 6.28 -8.04
N ASN A 161 -1.15 6.65 -7.21
CA ASN A 161 -0.51 5.72 -6.30
C ASN A 161 -1.49 5.27 -5.19
N PRO A 162 -1.72 3.97 -4.99
CA PRO A 162 -2.46 3.48 -3.84
C PRO A 162 -1.77 3.89 -2.54
N ARG A 163 -2.56 4.31 -1.54
CA ARG A 163 -2.09 4.69 -0.21
C ARG A 163 -2.72 3.81 0.84
N ILE A 164 -1.90 3.12 1.60
CA ILE A 164 -2.31 2.17 2.64
C ILE A 164 -1.95 2.75 4.01
N VAL A 165 -2.84 2.65 5.00
CA VAL A 165 -2.54 3.05 6.37
C VAL A 165 -2.94 1.96 7.34
N PHE A 166 -2.00 1.59 8.20
CA PHE A 166 -2.18 0.64 9.29
C PHE A 166 -2.47 1.37 10.60
N GLY A 167 -3.49 0.90 11.33
CA GLY A 167 -3.83 1.44 12.63
C GLY A 167 -3.31 0.62 13.82
N LYS A 168 -3.71 1.04 15.02
CA LYS A 168 -3.43 0.35 16.28
C LYS A 168 -4.14 -1.00 16.33
N TYR A 169 -3.43 -2.02 16.81
CA TYR A 169 -4.00 -3.35 17.06
C TYR A 169 -5.11 -3.32 18.10
N ILE A 170 -6.18 -4.09 17.84
CA ILE A 170 -7.34 -4.29 18.71
C ILE A 170 -7.42 -5.76 19.06
N LYS A 171 -7.46 -6.09 20.36
CA LYS A 171 -7.67 -7.47 20.81
C LYS A 171 -9.15 -7.81 20.83
N GLU A 172 -9.51 -8.92 20.19
CA GLU A 172 -10.85 -9.48 20.16
C GLU A 172 -10.77 -11.00 20.43
N GLY A 173 -10.85 -11.37 21.70
CA GLY A 173 -10.58 -12.75 22.14
C GLY A 173 -9.16 -13.19 21.77
N GLU A 174 -9.03 -14.27 21.02
CA GLU A 174 -7.74 -14.78 20.54
C GLU A 174 -7.23 -14.05 19.30
N ARG A 175 -8.09 -13.31 18.62
CA ARG A 175 -7.73 -12.55 17.41
C ARG A 175 -7.09 -11.21 17.73
N THR A 176 -6.25 -10.77 16.82
CA THR A 176 -5.70 -9.40 16.81
C THR A 176 -6.14 -8.73 15.53
N LEU A 177 -7.09 -7.82 15.65
CA LEU A 177 -7.58 -7.03 14.53
C LEU A 177 -6.75 -5.75 14.37
N MET A 178 -6.74 -5.22 13.15
CA MET A 178 -6.07 -3.97 12.82
C MET A 178 -6.91 -3.18 11.81
N PRO A 179 -7.19 -1.89 12.07
CA PRO A 179 -7.74 -1.02 11.03
C PRO A 179 -6.75 -0.91 9.87
N LEU A 180 -7.18 -1.31 8.70
CA LEU A 180 -6.47 -1.18 7.44
C LEU A 180 -7.27 -0.24 6.55
N HIS A 181 -6.64 0.86 6.15
CA HIS A 181 -7.20 1.80 5.18
C HIS A 181 -6.46 1.69 3.85
N ILE A 182 -7.19 1.76 2.75
CA ILE A 182 -6.62 1.95 1.42
C ILE A 182 -7.38 3.04 0.67
N GLN A 183 -6.64 3.97 0.05
CA GLN A 183 -7.15 5.04 -0.82
C GLN A 183 -6.51 4.94 -2.20
N CYS A 184 -7.33 5.02 -3.26
CA CYS A 184 -6.91 4.91 -4.65
C CYS A 184 -7.61 5.94 -5.53
N ASN A 185 -7.06 6.18 -6.72
CA ASN A 185 -7.71 7.00 -7.73
C ASN A 185 -8.92 6.26 -8.34
N HIS A 186 -10.12 6.86 -8.21
CA HIS A 186 -11.38 6.23 -8.62
C HIS A 186 -11.53 6.06 -10.13
N ALA A 187 -10.76 6.81 -10.91
CA ALA A 187 -10.72 6.59 -12.36
C ALA A 187 -10.19 5.17 -12.72
N LEU A 188 -9.34 4.59 -11.87
CA LEU A 188 -8.75 3.27 -12.07
C LEU A 188 -9.42 2.18 -11.21
N VAL A 189 -9.85 2.53 -10.00
CA VAL A 189 -10.26 1.58 -8.95
C VAL A 189 -11.66 1.93 -8.43
N ASP A 190 -12.46 0.93 -8.11
CA ASP A 190 -13.74 1.09 -7.41
C ASP A 190 -13.89 0.11 -6.25
N GLY A 191 -15.08 0.10 -5.63
CA GLY A 191 -15.36 -0.73 -4.45
C GLY A 191 -15.13 -2.23 -4.66
N TYR A 192 -15.34 -2.75 -5.89
CA TYR A 192 -15.08 -4.15 -6.19
C TYR A 192 -13.58 -4.49 -6.06
N HIS A 193 -12.72 -3.69 -6.67
CA HIS A 193 -11.26 -3.89 -6.64
C HIS A 193 -10.69 -3.74 -5.23
N LEU A 194 -11.22 -2.78 -4.46
CA LEU A 194 -10.84 -2.60 -3.06
C LEU A 194 -11.31 -3.78 -2.20
N SER A 195 -12.49 -4.35 -2.46
CA SER A 195 -12.97 -5.56 -1.78
C SER A 195 -12.07 -6.77 -2.06
N GLU A 196 -11.62 -6.93 -3.32
CA GLU A 196 -10.65 -7.97 -3.68
C GLU A 196 -9.31 -7.78 -2.97
N PHE A 197 -8.82 -6.55 -2.83
CA PHE A 197 -7.61 -6.28 -2.04
C PHE A 197 -7.76 -6.78 -0.60
N TYR A 198 -8.87 -6.49 0.09
CA TYR A 198 -9.11 -6.94 1.46
C TYR A 198 -9.24 -8.46 1.56
N ARG A 199 -9.94 -9.09 0.61
CA ARG A 199 -10.09 -10.54 0.55
C ARG A 199 -8.72 -11.22 0.40
N ILE A 200 -7.92 -10.78 -0.56
CA ILE A 200 -6.58 -11.33 -0.82
C ILE A 200 -5.63 -11.04 0.35
N PHE A 201 -5.71 -9.84 0.95
CA PHE A 201 -4.94 -9.52 2.15
C PHE A 201 -5.21 -10.55 3.25
N GLN A 202 -6.49 -10.85 3.52
CA GLN A 202 -6.85 -11.79 4.58
C GLN A 202 -6.39 -13.22 4.27
N GLU A 203 -6.55 -13.68 3.02
CA GLU A 203 -6.05 -14.99 2.60
C GLU A 203 -4.54 -15.11 2.80
N LEU A 204 -3.76 -14.15 2.34
CA LEU A 204 -2.29 -14.13 2.53
C LEU A 204 -1.88 -13.99 4.01
N ALA A 205 -2.64 -13.26 4.80
CA ALA A 205 -2.41 -13.16 6.25
C ALA A 205 -2.67 -14.48 6.97
N ASP A 206 -3.69 -15.22 6.54
CA ASP A 206 -4.07 -16.52 7.15
C ASP A 206 -3.07 -17.64 6.79
N GLU A 207 -2.34 -17.52 5.68
CA GLU A 207 -1.33 -18.48 5.23
C GLU A 207 0.01 -18.37 5.99
N LEU A 208 0.27 -17.28 6.74
CA LEU A 208 1.47 -17.11 7.57
C LEU A 208 1.32 -17.80 8.93
#